data_7a2c3c9557e1ee792415a1c6daff2b97
#
_entry.id   7a2c3c9557e1ee792415a1c6daff2b97
#
_cell.length_a   1.000
_cell.length_b   1.000
_cell.length_c   1.000
_cell.angle_alpha   90.00
_cell.angle_beta   90.00
_cell.angle_gamma   90.00
#
_symmetry.space_group_name_H-M   'P 1'
#
loop_
_entity.id
_entity.type
_entity.pdbx_description
1 polymer ?
#
loop_
_entity_poly.entity_id
_entity_poly.type
_entity_poly.pdbx_seq_one_letter_code
_entity_poly.pdbx_strand_id
1 'polypeptide(L)'
;MPRYYPAFIDVKDRTCVVIGGGDFGEEKVVKLLECDASVRVISTHVNESVSEMAEKGIIEWLRRTYQAGDLSDAFIAIAADNPEDVNLQIAEEATERNVPLNVVDVTHLCTFIAPSVARRGEVTVATSTGGASPALARTFREKVESDCPCRMLEYADLAPILSWARGIVRERGWDIVPAYWQNCINEDLLDLVQSGRDAEAQTHLINCLEKGNTNN
;
A
#
# COMPACT_ATOMS: atom_id res chain seq x y z
N MET A 1 3.40 23.63 -3.22
CA MET A 1 3.60 22.24 -2.78
C MET A 1 4.13 21.41 -3.94
N PRO A 2 5.10 20.49 -3.72
CA PRO A 2 5.59 19.63 -4.79
C PRO A 2 4.46 18.74 -5.32
N ARG A 3 4.54 18.37 -6.61
CA ARG A 3 3.69 17.31 -7.16
C ARG A 3 4.41 15.98 -6.97
N TYR A 4 3.85 15.11 -6.15
CA TYR A 4 4.39 13.77 -5.94
C TYR A 4 4.01 12.84 -7.09
N TYR A 5 4.96 11.99 -7.48
CA TYR A 5 4.69 10.91 -8.43
C TYR A 5 3.99 9.77 -7.71
N PRO A 6 2.75 9.37 -8.12
CA PRO A 6 2.05 8.27 -7.47
C PRO A 6 2.68 6.93 -7.87
N ALA A 7 3.08 6.14 -6.87
CA ALA A 7 3.68 4.83 -7.06
C ALA A 7 3.30 3.89 -5.92
N PHE A 8 3.21 2.59 -6.22
CA PHE A 8 3.22 1.51 -5.24
C PHE A 8 4.64 0.93 -5.18
N ILE A 9 5.21 0.87 -3.98
CA ILE A 9 6.59 0.45 -3.76
C ILE A 9 6.57 -0.96 -3.16
N ASP A 10 7.29 -1.88 -3.77
CA ASP A 10 7.51 -3.21 -3.21
C ASP A 10 8.60 -3.13 -2.12
N VAL A 11 8.19 -3.32 -0.88
CA VAL A 11 9.04 -3.31 0.31
C VAL A 11 9.27 -4.71 0.88
N LYS A 12 8.76 -5.75 0.22
CA LYS A 12 8.89 -7.12 0.69
C LYS A 12 10.36 -7.50 0.87
N ASP A 13 10.65 -8.06 2.05
CA ASP A 13 12.00 -8.46 2.48
C ASP A 13 13.05 -7.31 2.43
N ARG A 14 12.61 -6.04 2.33
CA ARG A 14 13.49 -4.87 2.34
C ARG A 14 13.58 -4.27 3.74
N THR A 15 14.77 -3.80 4.12
CA THR A 15 14.97 -3.11 5.39
C THR A 15 14.28 -1.75 5.36
N CYS A 16 13.24 -1.60 6.17
CA CYS A 16 12.53 -0.34 6.39
C CYS A 16 12.81 0.16 7.80
N VAL A 17 13.34 1.37 7.90
CA VAL A 17 13.77 1.94 9.19
C VAL A 17 12.72 2.91 9.71
N VAL A 18 12.26 2.69 10.94
CA VAL A 18 11.35 3.60 11.64
C VAL A 18 12.11 4.21 12.82
N ILE A 19 12.26 5.53 12.82
CA ILE A 19 12.92 6.28 13.91
C ILE A 19 11.81 6.91 14.76
N GLY A 20 11.64 6.37 15.98
CA GLY A 20 10.55 6.70 16.89
C GLY A 20 9.66 5.49 17.16
N GLY A 21 9.23 5.32 18.40
CA GLY A 21 8.51 4.11 18.87
C GLY A 21 7.23 4.40 19.64
N GLY A 22 6.70 5.62 19.56
CA GLY A 22 5.38 6.00 20.06
C GLY A 22 4.26 5.53 19.13
N ASP A 23 3.05 6.02 19.37
CA ASP A 23 1.84 5.60 18.64
C ASP A 23 1.95 5.84 17.13
N PHE A 24 2.57 6.95 16.71
CA PHE A 24 2.80 7.22 15.29
C PHE A 24 3.83 6.27 14.68
N GLY A 25 4.89 5.94 15.44
CA GLY A 25 5.88 4.95 15.02
C GLY A 25 5.27 3.56 14.88
N GLU A 26 4.47 3.11 15.86
CA GLU A 26 3.73 1.84 15.79
C GLU A 26 2.86 1.74 14.54
N GLU A 27 2.06 2.78 14.25
CA GLU A 27 1.22 2.79 13.05
C GLU A 27 2.03 2.53 11.77
N LYS A 28 3.24 3.09 11.68
CA LYS A 28 4.11 2.89 10.52
C LYS A 28 4.73 1.50 10.49
N VAL A 29 5.15 0.99 11.65
CA VAL A 29 5.65 -0.39 11.80
C VAL A 29 4.60 -1.39 11.31
N VAL A 30 3.36 -1.30 11.81
CA VAL A 30 2.27 -2.21 11.43
C VAL A 30 2.02 -2.18 9.92
N LYS A 31 1.92 -0.98 9.31
CA LYS A 31 1.70 -0.83 7.87
C LYS A 31 2.84 -1.39 7.00
N LEU A 32 4.08 -1.30 7.48
CA LEU A 32 5.23 -1.89 6.79
C LEU A 32 5.22 -3.41 6.88
N LEU A 33 4.88 -3.96 8.06
CA LEU A 33 4.75 -5.40 8.27
C LEU A 33 3.61 -6.01 7.44
N GLU A 34 2.48 -5.29 7.25
CA GLU A 34 1.40 -5.68 6.33
C GLU A 34 1.86 -5.81 4.87
N CYS A 35 3.02 -5.24 4.54
CA CYS A 35 3.64 -5.30 3.23
C CYS A 35 4.87 -6.23 3.20
N ASP A 36 5.02 -7.12 4.19
CA ASP A 36 6.12 -8.08 4.33
C ASP A 36 7.52 -7.41 4.42
N ALA A 37 7.61 -6.17 4.88
CA ALA A 37 8.90 -5.48 5.06
C ALA A 37 9.68 -6.06 6.26
N SER A 38 11.02 -6.03 6.18
CA SER A 38 11.90 -6.22 7.34
C SER A 38 12.02 -4.89 8.09
N VAL A 39 11.40 -4.79 9.27
CA VAL A 39 11.32 -3.52 9.99
C VAL A 39 12.36 -3.43 11.08
N ARG A 40 13.12 -2.32 11.08
CA ARG A 40 14.01 -1.90 12.17
C ARG A 40 13.47 -0.64 12.81
N VAL A 41 13.28 -0.69 14.14
CA VAL A 41 12.88 0.47 14.94
C VAL A 41 14.08 1.02 15.69
N ILE A 42 14.29 2.34 15.65
CA ILE A 42 15.33 3.04 16.39
C ILE A 42 14.65 4.01 17.34
N SER A 43 14.70 3.71 18.62
CA SER A 43 14.12 4.55 19.67
C SER A 43 14.63 4.14 21.04
N THR A 44 14.79 5.09 21.94
CA THR A 44 15.12 4.81 23.35
C THR A 44 13.95 4.18 24.11
N HIS A 45 12.72 4.48 23.69
CA HIS A 45 11.47 3.99 24.27
C HIS A 45 10.50 3.62 23.15
N VAL A 46 9.74 2.58 23.39
CA VAL A 46 8.66 2.15 22.50
C VAL A 46 7.42 1.87 23.34
N ASN A 47 6.25 1.87 22.73
CA ASN A 47 5.03 1.42 23.40
C ASN A 47 5.02 -0.12 23.57
N GLU A 48 4.03 -0.63 24.29
CA GLU A 48 3.92 -2.06 24.63
C GLU A 48 3.85 -2.95 23.37
N SER A 49 3.06 -2.54 22.38
CA SER A 49 2.87 -3.30 21.14
C SER A 49 4.19 -3.46 20.36
N VAL A 50 4.95 -2.38 20.18
CA VAL A 50 6.26 -2.43 19.50
C VAL A 50 7.26 -3.25 20.30
N SER A 51 7.23 -3.17 21.67
CA SER A 51 8.08 -3.99 22.53
C SER A 51 7.80 -5.48 22.34
N GLU A 52 6.51 -5.86 22.34
CA GLU A 52 6.12 -7.25 22.10
C GLU A 52 6.53 -7.77 20.71
N MET A 53 6.40 -6.94 19.66
CA MET A 53 6.86 -7.33 18.32
C MET A 53 8.36 -7.60 18.30
N ALA A 54 9.15 -6.78 19.01
CA ALA A 54 10.59 -6.97 19.12
C ALA A 54 10.96 -8.23 19.91
N GLU A 55 10.29 -8.50 21.04
CA GLU A 55 10.50 -9.69 21.85
C GLU A 55 10.16 -10.99 21.09
N LYS A 56 9.16 -10.94 20.22
CA LYS A 56 8.76 -12.06 19.32
C LYS A 56 9.68 -12.19 18.09
N GLY A 57 10.66 -11.29 17.93
CA GLY A 57 11.57 -11.28 16.76
C GLY A 57 10.89 -10.90 15.43
N ILE A 58 9.72 -10.23 15.48
CA ILE A 58 9.00 -9.76 14.30
C ILE A 58 9.69 -8.54 13.71
N ILE A 59 10.28 -7.69 14.58
CA ILE A 59 11.05 -6.51 14.20
C ILE A 59 12.39 -6.49 14.93
N GLU A 60 13.34 -5.75 14.40
CA GLU A 60 14.58 -5.38 15.11
C GLU A 60 14.37 -4.07 15.88
N TRP A 61 14.67 -4.03 17.17
CA TRP A 61 14.62 -2.80 17.95
C TRP A 61 16.00 -2.42 18.48
N LEU A 62 16.53 -1.29 18.00
CA LEU A 62 17.75 -0.65 18.50
C LEU A 62 17.38 0.34 19.61
N ARG A 63 17.64 -0.05 20.87
CA ARG A 63 17.26 0.72 22.09
C ARG A 63 18.20 1.91 22.32
N ARG A 64 18.21 2.86 21.38
CA ARG A 64 19.04 4.08 21.42
C ARG A 64 18.43 5.17 20.55
N THR A 65 18.97 6.37 20.65
CA THR A 65 18.67 7.44 19.70
C THR A 65 19.27 7.14 18.33
N TYR A 66 18.73 7.80 17.30
CA TYR A 66 19.30 7.82 15.97
C TYR A 66 20.78 8.22 15.96
N GLN A 67 21.56 7.62 15.10
CA GLN A 67 22.96 7.92 14.84
C GLN A 67 23.25 7.94 13.34
N ALA A 68 24.16 8.81 12.90
CA ALA A 68 24.61 8.82 11.51
C ALA A 68 25.12 7.43 11.09
N GLY A 69 24.67 6.93 9.96
CA GLY A 69 24.94 5.57 9.48
C GLY A 69 23.78 4.61 9.62
N ASP A 70 22.74 4.96 10.38
CA ASP A 70 21.57 4.10 10.61
C ASP A 70 20.72 3.84 9.35
N LEU A 71 20.87 4.66 8.33
CA LEU A 71 20.17 4.50 7.06
C LEU A 71 21.02 3.80 5.99
N SER A 72 22.20 3.26 6.34
CA SER A 72 23.15 2.72 5.36
C SER A 72 22.62 1.54 4.52
N ASP A 73 21.73 0.74 5.09
CA ASP A 73 21.04 -0.39 4.44
C ASP A 73 19.54 -0.20 4.31
N ALA A 74 19.03 1.00 4.62
CA ALA A 74 17.62 1.32 4.57
C ALA A 74 17.13 1.44 3.13
N PHE A 75 16.04 0.75 2.80
CA PHE A 75 15.33 0.93 1.54
C PHE A 75 14.39 2.13 1.58
N ILE A 76 13.68 2.33 2.70
CA ILE A 76 12.93 3.54 3.03
C ILE A 76 13.10 3.85 4.52
N ALA A 77 12.94 5.11 4.90
CA ALA A 77 12.98 5.57 6.27
C ALA A 77 11.72 6.38 6.63
N ILE A 78 11.25 6.21 7.86
CA ILE A 78 10.14 6.98 8.43
C ILE A 78 10.58 7.51 9.79
N ALA A 79 10.55 8.84 9.94
CA ALA A 79 10.83 9.51 11.21
C ALA A 79 9.51 9.93 11.86
N ALA A 80 9.28 9.46 13.10
CA ALA A 80 8.06 9.73 13.87
C ALA A 80 8.45 10.16 15.30
N ASP A 81 7.82 11.21 15.78
CA ASP A 81 8.00 11.69 17.19
C ASP A 81 9.44 12.06 17.58
N ASN A 82 10.24 12.58 16.63
CA ASN A 82 11.60 13.02 16.91
C ASN A 82 11.68 14.55 17.07
N PRO A 83 12.67 15.07 17.85
CA PRO A 83 13.02 16.47 17.86
C PRO A 83 13.44 16.98 16.46
N GLU A 84 13.30 18.29 16.24
CA GLU A 84 13.58 18.90 14.93
C GLU A 84 15.04 18.70 14.49
N ASP A 85 15.99 18.84 15.39
CA ASP A 85 17.42 18.66 15.13
C ASP A 85 17.75 17.22 14.72
N VAL A 86 17.08 16.22 15.29
CA VAL A 86 17.20 14.82 14.89
C VAL A 86 16.58 14.59 13.52
N ASN A 87 15.40 15.16 13.25
CA ASN A 87 14.76 15.07 11.94
C ASN A 87 15.62 15.67 10.82
N LEU A 88 16.33 16.76 11.10
CA LEU A 88 17.27 17.38 10.15
C LEU A 88 18.45 16.44 9.84
N GLN A 89 19.05 15.80 10.85
CA GLN A 89 20.14 14.84 10.67
C GLN A 89 19.69 13.62 9.85
N ILE A 90 18.48 13.09 10.13
CA ILE A 90 17.89 11.99 9.37
C ILE A 90 17.68 12.40 7.91
N ALA A 91 17.17 13.62 7.65
CA ALA A 91 16.91 14.11 6.31
C ALA A 91 18.21 14.34 5.52
N GLU A 92 19.28 14.81 6.16
CA GLU A 92 20.61 14.95 5.55
C GLU A 92 21.15 13.57 5.12
N GLU A 93 21.20 12.59 6.02
CA GLU A 93 21.67 11.24 5.70
C GLU A 93 20.78 10.57 4.63
N ALA A 94 19.45 10.70 4.71
CA ALA A 94 18.54 10.14 3.73
C ALA A 94 18.79 10.72 2.32
N THR A 95 19.11 12.04 2.24
CA THR A 95 19.44 12.71 0.98
C THR A 95 20.77 12.21 0.43
N GLU A 96 21.82 12.13 1.25
CA GLU A 96 23.15 11.64 0.85
C GLU A 96 23.11 10.21 0.32
N ARG A 97 22.27 9.36 0.93
CA ARG A 97 22.16 7.94 0.60
C ARG A 97 21.07 7.64 -0.44
N ASN A 98 20.32 8.65 -0.89
CA ASN A 98 19.15 8.48 -1.75
C ASN A 98 18.10 7.53 -1.14
N VAL A 99 17.91 7.55 0.18
CA VAL A 99 16.88 6.79 0.89
C VAL A 99 15.59 7.62 0.89
N PRO A 100 14.47 7.10 0.35
CA PRO A 100 13.19 7.77 0.47
C PRO A 100 12.82 7.97 1.94
N LEU A 101 12.47 9.22 2.31
CA LEU A 101 12.18 9.61 3.68
C LEU A 101 10.78 10.20 3.82
N ASN A 102 10.06 9.74 4.84
CA ASN A 102 8.85 10.39 5.35
C ASN A 102 9.09 10.86 6.79
N VAL A 103 8.93 12.15 7.04
CA VAL A 103 8.95 12.72 8.40
C VAL A 103 7.51 13.09 8.76
N VAL A 104 6.97 12.43 9.78
CA VAL A 104 5.58 12.62 10.21
C VAL A 104 5.36 14.08 10.60
N ASP A 105 4.33 14.69 10.04
CA ASP A 105 3.92 16.09 10.22
C ASP A 105 4.94 17.16 9.77
N VAL A 106 6.07 16.77 9.15
CA VAL A 106 7.11 17.70 8.68
C VAL A 106 7.32 17.56 7.16
N THR A 107 6.32 17.95 6.39
CA THR A 107 6.23 17.70 4.94
C THR A 107 7.43 18.23 4.13
N HIS A 108 8.07 19.31 4.56
CA HIS A 108 9.21 19.91 3.83
C HIS A 108 10.48 19.07 3.88
N LEU A 109 10.59 18.13 4.83
CA LEU A 109 11.69 17.16 4.92
C LEU A 109 11.35 15.82 4.21
N CYS A 110 10.12 15.66 3.72
CA CYS A 110 9.70 14.42 3.09
C CYS A 110 10.12 14.33 1.62
N THR A 111 10.69 13.20 1.21
CA THR A 111 10.89 12.86 -0.21
C THR A 111 9.74 12.00 -0.74
N PHE A 112 8.98 11.34 0.15
CA PHE A 112 7.69 10.72 -0.18
C PHE A 112 6.66 11.00 0.92
N ILE A 113 5.38 10.84 0.60
CA ILE A 113 4.29 10.97 1.57
C ILE A 113 3.51 9.66 1.65
N ALA A 114 3.13 9.26 2.87
CA ALA A 114 2.26 8.11 3.08
C ALA A 114 0.81 8.52 2.75
N PRO A 115 0.14 7.84 1.79
CA PRO A 115 -1.24 8.12 1.45
C PRO A 115 -2.22 7.56 2.50
N SER A 116 -3.49 8.01 2.43
CA SER A 116 -4.60 7.31 3.08
C SER A 116 -5.02 6.13 2.21
N VAL A 117 -5.07 4.92 2.77
CA VAL A 117 -5.19 3.67 2.02
C VAL A 117 -6.44 2.91 2.43
N ALA A 118 -7.26 2.54 1.43
CA ALA A 118 -8.33 1.55 1.53
C ALA A 118 -7.90 0.26 0.85
N ARG A 119 -8.16 -0.89 1.46
CA ARG A 119 -7.83 -2.21 0.89
C ARG A 119 -9.01 -3.17 0.98
N ARG A 120 -9.17 -3.97 -0.09
CA ARG A 120 -10.06 -5.12 -0.11
C ARG A 120 -9.45 -6.23 -0.97
N GLY A 121 -9.06 -7.33 -0.35
CA GLY A 121 -8.29 -8.36 -1.03
C GLY A 121 -7.03 -7.80 -1.68
N GLU A 122 -6.84 -8.06 -2.96
CA GLU A 122 -5.70 -7.61 -3.74
C GLU A 122 -5.78 -6.15 -4.22
N VAL A 123 -6.95 -5.52 -4.08
CA VAL A 123 -7.16 -4.15 -4.56
C VAL A 123 -6.81 -3.14 -3.49
N THR A 124 -5.99 -2.19 -3.87
CA THR A 124 -5.58 -1.07 -3.01
C THR A 124 -5.94 0.26 -3.67
N VAL A 125 -6.63 1.12 -2.94
CA VAL A 125 -6.91 2.50 -3.33
C VAL A 125 -6.14 3.43 -2.41
N ALA A 126 -5.23 4.20 -2.97
CA ALA A 126 -4.41 5.18 -2.24
C ALA A 126 -4.85 6.60 -2.58
N THR A 127 -5.19 7.40 -1.59
CA THR A 127 -5.62 8.78 -1.74
C THR A 127 -4.66 9.74 -1.07
N SER A 128 -4.32 10.82 -1.76
CA SER A 128 -3.45 11.86 -1.24
C SER A 128 -3.91 13.24 -1.67
N THR A 129 -3.75 14.21 -0.79
CA THR A 129 -3.97 15.63 -1.07
C THR A 129 -2.66 16.41 -1.25
N GLY A 130 -1.53 15.69 -1.42
CA GLY A 130 -0.20 16.30 -1.52
C GLY A 130 0.26 17.01 -0.24
N GLY A 131 -0.29 16.63 0.93
CA GLY A 131 -0.03 17.30 2.20
C GLY A 131 -0.99 18.46 2.51
N ALA A 132 -1.93 18.81 1.60
CA ALA A 132 -2.85 19.93 1.81
C ALA A 132 -3.85 19.68 2.95
N SER A 133 -4.35 18.46 3.10
CA SER A 133 -5.33 18.13 4.15
C SER A 133 -5.37 16.61 4.42
N PRO A 134 -4.73 16.12 5.49
CA PRO A 134 -4.84 14.72 5.92
C PRO A 134 -6.30 14.30 6.17
N ALA A 135 -7.11 15.20 6.76
CA ALA A 135 -8.53 14.95 7.02
C ALA A 135 -9.32 14.71 5.72
N LEU A 136 -9.03 15.46 4.65
CA LEU A 136 -9.69 15.27 3.36
C LEU A 136 -9.29 13.93 2.72
N ALA A 137 -8.01 13.57 2.77
CA ALA A 137 -7.53 12.26 2.29
C ALA A 137 -8.21 11.11 3.05
N ARG A 138 -8.37 11.25 4.37
CA ARG A 138 -9.11 10.30 5.19
C ARG A 138 -10.58 10.23 4.81
N THR A 139 -11.25 11.37 4.60
CA THR A 139 -12.65 11.40 4.16
C THR A 139 -12.86 10.67 2.82
N PHE A 140 -11.92 10.83 1.87
CA PHE A 140 -11.98 10.08 0.61
C PHE A 140 -11.87 8.58 0.86
N ARG A 141 -10.92 8.14 1.69
CA ARG A 141 -10.78 6.73 2.06
C ARG A 141 -12.08 6.19 2.68
N GLU A 142 -12.61 6.87 3.68
CA GLU A 142 -13.84 6.46 4.37
C GLU A 142 -15.05 6.37 3.42
N LYS A 143 -15.13 7.28 2.44
CA LYS A 143 -16.18 7.21 1.40
C LYS A 143 -15.99 6.04 0.43
N VAL A 144 -14.76 5.67 0.14
CA VAL A 144 -14.45 4.50 -0.70
C VAL A 144 -14.73 3.19 0.06
N GLU A 145 -14.46 3.17 1.39
CA GLU A 145 -14.71 2.02 2.26
C GLU A 145 -16.19 1.84 2.64
N SER A 146 -16.96 2.94 2.64
CA SER A 146 -18.39 2.89 2.99
C SER A 146 -19.20 2.23 1.88
N ASP A 147 -20.41 1.76 2.24
CA ASP A 147 -21.42 1.23 1.30
C ASP A 147 -21.90 2.34 0.33
N CYS A 148 -21.02 2.76 -0.55
CA CYS A 148 -21.33 3.71 -1.60
C CYS A 148 -22.20 3.00 -2.65
N PRO A 149 -23.26 3.65 -3.18
CA PRO A 149 -24.03 3.10 -4.30
C PRO A 149 -23.18 2.76 -5.53
N CYS A 150 -21.97 3.30 -5.63
CA CYS A 150 -21.02 2.98 -6.70
C CYS A 150 -20.32 1.62 -6.52
N ARG A 151 -20.46 0.97 -5.37
CA ARG A 151 -19.88 -0.35 -5.04
C ARG A 151 -18.38 -0.47 -5.38
N MET A 152 -17.63 0.66 -5.33
CA MET A 152 -16.27 0.74 -5.89
C MET A 152 -15.32 -0.30 -5.31
N LEU A 153 -15.31 -0.49 -3.98
CA LEU A 153 -14.46 -1.51 -3.34
C LEU A 153 -15.00 -2.93 -3.51
N GLU A 154 -16.29 -3.09 -3.77
CA GLU A 154 -16.86 -4.42 -4.01
C GLU A 154 -16.32 -5.05 -5.30
N TYR A 155 -16.06 -4.24 -6.32
CA TYR A 155 -15.39 -4.70 -7.53
C TYR A 155 -14.03 -5.35 -7.30
N ALA A 156 -13.42 -5.15 -6.12
CA ALA A 156 -12.20 -5.86 -5.72
C ALA A 156 -12.42 -7.37 -5.62
N ASP A 157 -13.64 -7.82 -5.32
CA ASP A 157 -14.00 -9.24 -5.23
C ASP A 157 -13.86 -9.96 -6.59
N LEU A 158 -13.81 -9.20 -7.69
CA LEU A 158 -13.56 -9.73 -9.02
C LEU A 158 -12.08 -10.03 -9.31
N ALA A 159 -11.14 -9.55 -8.51
CA ALA A 159 -9.72 -9.71 -8.80
C ALA A 159 -9.29 -11.18 -9.01
N PRO A 160 -9.71 -12.16 -8.18
CA PRO A 160 -9.33 -13.56 -8.37
C PRO A 160 -9.85 -14.15 -9.68
N ILE A 161 -11.13 -13.92 -10.02
CA ILE A 161 -11.73 -14.46 -11.24
C ILE A 161 -11.13 -13.81 -12.50
N LEU A 162 -10.80 -12.51 -12.45
CA LEU A 162 -10.13 -11.82 -13.53
C LEU A 162 -8.70 -12.32 -13.73
N SER A 163 -7.98 -12.60 -12.65
CA SER A 163 -6.65 -13.21 -12.71
C SER A 163 -6.69 -14.60 -13.35
N TRP A 164 -7.64 -15.44 -12.91
CA TRP A 164 -7.89 -16.75 -13.53
C TRP A 164 -8.21 -16.64 -15.02
N ALA A 165 -9.13 -15.76 -15.41
CA ALA A 165 -9.52 -15.57 -16.81
C ALA A 165 -8.36 -15.11 -17.70
N ARG A 166 -7.43 -14.27 -17.16
CA ARG A 166 -6.19 -13.90 -17.88
C ARG A 166 -5.32 -15.11 -18.19
N GLY A 167 -5.24 -16.09 -17.27
CA GLY A 167 -4.58 -17.36 -17.52
C GLY A 167 -5.18 -18.10 -18.70
N ILE A 168 -6.50 -18.27 -18.71
CA ILE A 168 -7.25 -18.97 -19.78
C ILE A 168 -7.08 -18.26 -21.14
N VAL A 169 -7.20 -16.92 -21.17
CA VAL A 169 -7.01 -16.13 -22.39
C VAL A 169 -5.61 -16.34 -22.97
N ARG A 170 -4.58 -16.36 -22.11
CA ARG A 170 -3.20 -16.62 -22.53
C ARG A 170 -3.01 -18.04 -23.07
N GLU A 171 -3.55 -19.06 -22.38
CA GLU A 171 -3.46 -20.45 -22.78
C GLU A 171 -4.14 -20.72 -24.12
N ARG A 172 -5.28 -20.05 -24.38
CA ARG A 172 -6.04 -20.15 -25.63
C ARG A 172 -5.47 -19.29 -26.77
N GLY A 173 -4.48 -18.46 -26.50
CA GLY A 173 -3.91 -17.53 -27.48
C GLY A 173 -4.89 -16.48 -27.97
N TRP A 174 -5.89 -16.12 -27.17
CA TRP A 174 -6.88 -15.10 -27.52
C TRP A 174 -6.27 -13.71 -27.48
N ASP A 175 -6.62 -12.89 -28.48
CA ASP A 175 -6.25 -11.47 -28.52
C ASP A 175 -7.50 -10.63 -28.24
N ILE A 176 -7.57 -10.07 -27.04
CA ILE A 176 -8.72 -9.32 -26.54
C ILE A 176 -8.29 -7.90 -26.19
N VAL A 177 -8.84 -6.94 -26.90
CA VAL A 177 -8.54 -5.52 -26.66
C VAL A 177 -8.96 -5.08 -25.23
N PRO A 178 -8.20 -4.16 -24.58
CA PRO A 178 -8.48 -3.73 -23.21
C PRO A 178 -9.91 -3.24 -22.97
N ALA A 179 -10.49 -2.52 -23.92
CA ALA A 179 -11.86 -2.01 -23.81
C ALA A 179 -12.90 -3.13 -23.67
N TYR A 180 -12.63 -4.31 -24.25
CA TYR A 180 -13.55 -5.44 -24.14
C TYR A 180 -13.50 -6.09 -22.74
N TRP A 181 -12.31 -6.16 -22.14
CA TRP A 181 -12.17 -6.55 -20.74
C TRP A 181 -12.99 -5.66 -19.81
N GLN A 182 -12.95 -4.35 -20.04
CA GLN A 182 -13.74 -3.40 -19.24
C GLN A 182 -15.24 -3.64 -19.35
N ASN A 183 -15.75 -3.98 -20.55
CA ASN A 183 -17.17 -4.28 -20.76
C ASN A 183 -17.62 -5.55 -20.03
N CYS A 184 -16.71 -6.51 -19.84
CA CYS A 184 -17.01 -7.76 -19.11
C CYS A 184 -16.95 -7.58 -17.57
N ILE A 185 -16.40 -6.48 -17.07
CA ILE A 185 -16.38 -6.11 -15.65
C ILE A 185 -17.64 -5.26 -15.37
N ASN A 186 -18.71 -5.92 -14.95
CA ASN A 186 -20.03 -5.30 -14.75
C ASN A 186 -20.72 -5.82 -13.49
N GLU A 187 -21.89 -5.25 -13.20
CA GLU A 187 -22.67 -5.60 -12.01
C GLU A 187 -23.14 -7.06 -12.04
N ASP A 188 -23.52 -7.59 -13.21
CA ASP A 188 -23.96 -8.98 -13.33
C ASP A 188 -22.86 -9.96 -12.90
N LEU A 189 -21.62 -9.71 -13.34
CA LEU A 189 -20.45 -10.50 -12.92
C LEU A 189 -20.18 -10.35 -11.42
N LEU A 190 -20.29 -9.14 -10.88
CA LEU A 190 -20.10 -8.87 -9.47
C LEU A 190 -21.13 -9.60 -8.61
N ASP A 191 -22.40 -9.55 -8.99
CA ASP A 191 -23.49 -10.22 -8.28
C ASP A 191 -23.33 -11.74 -8.27
N LEU A 192 -22.87 -12.33 -9.37
CA LEU A 192 -22.57 -13.76 -9.44
C LEU A 192 -21.46 -14.15 -8.45
N VAL A 193 -20.37 -13.39 -8.40
CA VAL A 193 -19.23 -13.65 -7.49
C VAL A 193 -19.67 -13.47 -6.03
N GLN A 194 -20.37 -12.40 -5.72
CA GLN A 194 -20.83 -12.14 -4.34
C GLN A 194 -21.89 -13.13 -3.85
N SER A 195 -22.64 -13.73 -4.78
CA SER A 195 -23.59 -14.81 -4.46
C SER A 195 -22.92 -16.18 -4.31
N GLY A 196 -21.60 -16.30 -4.47
CA GLY A 196 -20.86 -17.57 -4.41
C GLY A 196 -21.13 -18.49 -5.61
N ARG A 197 -21.64 -17.94 -6.73
CA ARG A 197 -21.96 -18.67 -7.96
C ARG A 197 -20.74 -18.73 -8.90
N ASP A 198 -19.59 -19.17 -8.38
CA ASP A 198 -18.30 -19.07 -9.05
C ASP A 198 -18.26 -19.74 -10.44
N ALA A 199 -18.87 -20.93 -10.58
CA ALA A 199 -18.91 -21.63 -11.87
C ALA A 199 -19.70 -20.86 -12.94
N GLU A 200 -20.77 -20.19 -12.53
CA GLU A 200 -21.58 -19.36 -13.43
C GLU A 200 -20.84 -18.05 -13.76
N ALA A 201 -20.18 -17.44 -12.78
CA ALA A 201 -19.34 -16.27 -12.98
C ALA A 201 -18.19 -16.54 -13.97
N GLN A 202 -17.52 -17.68 -13.84
CA GLN A 202 -16.49 -18.13 -14.77
C GLN A 202 -17.03 -18.30 -16.18
N THR A 203 -18.16 -18.98 -16.32
CA THR A 203 -18.82 -19.19 -17.62
C THR A 203 -19.24 -17.86 -18.24
N HIS A 204 -19.85 -16.98 -17.45
CA HIS A 204 -20.28 -15.64 -17.88
C HIS A 204 -19.10 -14.83 -18.41
N LEU A 205 -18.01 -14.77 -17.64
CA LEU A 205 -16.82 -14.01 -18.01
C LEU A 205 -16.16 -14.55 -19.27
N ILE A 206 -15.95 -15.86 -19.38
CA ILE A 206 -15.33 -16.48 -20.57
C ILE A 206 -16.19 -16.25 -21.80
N ASN A 207 -17.51 -16.44 -21.73
CA ASN A 207 -18.42 -16.17 -22.85
C ASN A 207 -18.43 -14.69 -23.28
N CYS A 208 -18.26 -13.78 -22.33
CA CYS A 208 -18.11 -12.37 -22.63
C CYS A 208 -16.80 -12.13 -23.39
N LEU A 209 -15.66 -12.61 -22.87
CA LEU A 209 -14.34 -12.41 -23.45
C LEU A 209 -14.18 -13.07 -24.82
N GLU A 210 -14.77 -14.25 -25.04
CA GLU A 210 -14.74 -14.94 -26.34
C GLU A 210 -15.34 -14.10 -27.47
N LYS A 211 -16.42 -13.37 -27.22
CA LYS A 211 -17.00 -12.42 -28.16
C LYS A 211 -16.10 -11.27 -28.56
N GLY A 212 -15.12 -10.94 -27.71
CA GLY A 212 -14.13 -9.90 -27.94
C GLY A 212 -12.83 -10.38 -28.56
N ASN A 213 -12.72 -11.69 -28.82
CA ASN A 213 -11.51 -12.23 -29.41
C ASN A 213 -11.41 -11.86 -30.91
N THR A 214 -10.35 -11.15 -31.28
CA THR A 214 -10.12 -10.68 -32.65
C THR A 214 -9.52 -11.74 -33.56
N ASN A 215 -9.13 -12.90 -33.02
CA ASN A 215 -8.54 -14.01 -33.75
C ASN A 215 -9.60 -15.04 -34.25
N ASN A 216 -10.89 -14.72 -34.14
CA ASN A 216 -12.01 -15.56 -34.66
C ASN A 216 -12.48 -15.07 -36.02
#